data_089a0860ee0c5a3d0c174e06af7ec741
#
_entry.id   089a0860ee0c5a3d0c174e06af7ec741
#
_cell.length_a   1.000
_cell.length_b   1.000
_cell.length_c   1.000
_cell.angle_alpha   90.00
_cell.angle_beta   90.00
_cell.angle_gamma   90.00
#
_symmetry.space_group_name_H-M   'P 1'
#
loop_
_entity.id
_entity.type
_entity.pdbx_description
1 polymer ?
#
loop_
_entity_poly.entity_id
_entity_poly.type
_entity_poly.pdbx_seq_one_letter_code
_entity_poly.pdbx_strand_id
1 'polypeptide(L)'
;MSIIFALIIFSAIVLFHELGHFLLAKRGGIAVTEFSLGMGPRLWSHEWGGTRYSLKLLPFGGSCLMVGEDGDSDEEGSFGSASVWTRISVVAAGPIFNFILAYLMAMIIVAGVGYDSTVINVIPGSAAEAAGMEDGDQI
;
A
#
# COMPACT_ATOMS: atom_id res chain seq x y z
N MET A 1 -19.40 12.36 -4.28
CA MET A 1 -18.16 12.55 -3.50
C MET A 1 -17.59 11.21 -3.03
N SER A 2 -18.36 10.35 -2.36
CA SER A 2 -17.87 9.07 -1.77
C SER A 2 -17.22 8.09 -2.76
N ILE A 3 -17.73 7.95 -3.98
CA ILE A 3 -17.17 7.04 -5.00
C ILE A 3 -15.78 7.50 -5.45
N ILE A 4 -15.56 8.80 -5.64
CA ILE A 4 -14.27 9.35 -6.05
C ILE A 4 -13.22 9.08 -4.96
N PHE A 5 -13.55 9.32 -3.69
CA PHE A 5 -12.65 9.02 -2.58
C PHE A 5 -12.34 7.52 -2.49
N ALA A 6 -13.36 6.66 -2.67
CA ALA A 6 -13.14 5.21 -2.68
C ALA A 6 -12.18 4.78 -3.80
N LEU A 7 -12.32 5.34 -5.01
CA LEU A 7 -11.43 5.05 -6.13
C LEU A 7 -10.00 5.54 -5.87
N ILE A 8 -9.83 6.72 -5.26
CA ILE A 8 -8.50 7.24 -4.90
C ILE A 8 -7.83 6.34 -3.87
N ILE A 9 -8.55 5.95 -2.80
CA ILE A 9 -8.03 5.06 -1.77
C ILE A 9 -7.67 3.71 -2.36
N PHE A 10 -8.55 3.12 -3.17
CA PHE A 10 -8.31 1.85 -3.85
C PHE A 10 -7.06 1.93 -4.73
N SER A 11 -6.92 3.00 -5.54
CA SER A 11 -5.75 3.21 -6.40
C SER A 11 -4.46 3.35 -5.59
N ALA A 12 -4.51 4.03 -4.45
CA ALA A 12 -3.37 4.14 -3.55
C ALA A 12 -2.96 2.78 -2.99
N ILE A 13 -3.91 1.96 -2.53
CA ILE A 13 -3.66 0.62 -2.01
C ILE A 13 -2.99 -0.26 -3.08
N VAL A 14 -3.54 -0.27 -4.31
CA VAL A 14 -2.97 -1.06 -5.41
C VAL A 14 -1.59 -0.54 -5.79
N LEU A 15 -1.41 0.78 -5.89
CA LEU A 15 -0.10 1.36 -6.21
C LEU A 15 0.98 0.96 -5.18
N PHE A 16 0.67 1.00 -3.90
CA PHE A 16 1.59 0.57 -2.84
C PHE A 16 1.88 -0.93 -2.91
N HIS A 17 0.89 -1.74 -3.23
CA HIS A 17 1.06 -3.16 -3.47
C HIS A 17 2.05 -3.43 -4.61
N GLU A 18 1.82 -2.84 -5.78
CA GLU A 18 2.70 -2.96 -6.95
C GLU A 18 4.10 -2.38 -6.69
N LEU A 19 4.18 -1.30 -5.91
CA LEU A 19 5.46 -0.71 -5.51
C LEU A 19 6.30 -1.70 -4.68
N GLY A 20 5.66 -2.49 -3.83
CA GLY A 20 6.32 -3.57 -3.07
C GLY A 20 6.98 -4.57 -4.00
N HIS A 21 6.24 -5.11 -4.95
CA HIS A 21 6.77 -6.03 -5.98
C HIS A 21 7.90 -5.40 -6.76
N PHE A 22 7.71 -4.17 -7.25
CA PHE A 22 8.69 -3.42 -8.02
C PHE A 22 10.03 -3.28 -7.27
N LEU A 23 10.00 -2.80 -6.04
CA LEU A 23 11.22 -2.54 -5.26
C LEU A 23 11.99 -3.83 -4.96
N LEU A 24 11.30 -4.90 -4.58
CA LEU A 24 11.94 -6.16 -4.28
C LEU A 24 12.43 -6.88 -5.55
N ALA A 25 11.71 -6.79 -6.66
CA ALA A 25 12.16 -7.30 -7.95
C ALA A 25 13.45 -6.61 -8.41
N LYS A 26 13.48 -5.28 -8.42
CA LYS A 26 14.68 -4.50 -8.79
C LYS A 26 15.86 -4.80 -7.87
N ARG A 27 15.62 -4.90 -6.54
CA ARG A 27 16.66 -5.28 -5.57
C ARG A 27 17.15 -6.71 -5.78
N GLY A 28 16.28 -7.62 -6.20
CA GLY A 28 16.59 -9.02 -6.48
C GLY A 28 17.24 -9.27 -7.84
N GLY A 29 17.47 -8.23 -8.65
CA GLY A 29 18.04 -8.34 -9.99
C GLY A 29 17.05 -8.80 -11.06
N ILE A 30 15.75 -8.83 -10.75
CA ILE A 30 14.71 -9.18 -11.70
C ILE A 30 14.39 -7.96 -12.58
N ALA A 31 14.38 -8.16 -13.89
CA ALA A 31 14.07 -7.11 -14.85
C ALA A 31 12.57 -6.81 -14.83
N VAL A 32 12.23 -5.56 -14.53
CA VAL A 32 10.85 -5.06 -14.59
C VAL A 32 10.69 -4.30 -15.90
N THR A 33 9.82 -4.81 -16.77
CA THR A 33 9.57 -4.24 -18.09
C THR A 33 8.65 -3.04 -18.05
N GLU A 34 7.59 -3.10 -17.22
CA GLU A 34 6.65 -1.98 -17.04
C GLU A 34 6.19 -1.88 -15.59
N PHE A 35 6.17 -0.66 -15.08
CA PHE A 35 5.49 -0.28 -13.84
C PHE A 35 4.40 0.74 -14.19
N SER A 36 3.13 0.41 -13.97
CA SER A 36 2.04 1.26 -14.40
C SER A 36 1.08 1.62 -13.27
N LEU A 37 0.59 2.86 -13.33
CA LEU A 37 -0.56 3.34 -12.56
C LEU A 37 -1.80 3.33 -13.45
N GLY A 38 -2.87 2.68 -12.97
CA GLY A 38 -4.13 2.55 -13.71
C GLY A 38 -4.17 1.37 -14.66
N MET A 39 -5.27 1.22 -15.35
CA MET A 39 -5.57 0.15 -16.30
C MET A 39 -6.03 0.70 -17.65
N GLY A 40 -6.05 -0.15 -18.69
CA GLY A 40 -6.51 0.19 -20.03
C GLY A 40 -5.43 0.84 -20.91
N PRO A 41 -5.83 1.66 -21.89
CA PRO A 41 -4.92 2.30 -22.83
C PRO A 41 -3.92 3.21 -22.13
N ARG A 42 -2.67 3.22 -22.61
CA ARG A 42 -1.60 4.06 -22.08
C ARG A 42 -1.81 5.50 -22.55
N LEU A 43 -1.87 6.44 -21.59
CA LEU A 43 -1.95 7.88 -21.86
C LEU A 43 -0.56 8.51 -21.97
N TRP A 44 0.35 8.09 -21.08
CA TRP A 44 1.70 8.61 -21.03
C TRP A 44 2.67 7.51 -20.56
N SER A 45 3.91 7.56 -21.06
CA SER A 45 4.98 6.70 -20.54
C SER A 45 6.35 7.35 -20.69
N HIS A 46 7.23 6.96 -19.77
CA HIS A 46 8.63 7.36 -19.76
C HIS A 46 9.49 6.14 -19.43
N GLU A 47 10.60 5.95 -20.15
CA GLU A 47 11.53 4.86 -19.90
C GLU A 47 12.72 5.37 -19.09
N TRP A 48 13.00 4.70 -18.00
CA TRP A 48 14.14 5.01 -17.14
C TRP A 48 14.65 3.74 -16.43
N GLY A 49 15.98 3.54 -16.45
CA GLY A 49 16.62 2.43 -15.78
C GLY A 49 16.15 1.04 -16.26
N GLY A 50 15.82 0.91 -17.56
CA GLY A 50 15.33 -0.34 -18.17
C GLY A 50 13.88 -0.69 -17.81
N THR A 51 13.14 0.21 -17.18
CA THR A 51 11.73 0.05 -16.85
C THR A 51 10.91 1.14 -17.52
N ARG A 52 9.78 0.77 -18.12
CA ARG A 52 8.79 1.72 -18.62
C ARG A 52 7.81 2.08 -17.51
N TYR A 53 7.76 3.35 -17.15
CA TYR A 53 6.78 3.91 -16.23
C TYR A 53 5.60 4.42 -17.03
N SER A 54 4.38 3.97 -16.74
CA SER A 54 3.19 4.28 -17.54
C SER A 54 2.04 4.80 -16.69
N LEU A 55 1.32 5.79 -17.25
CA LEU A 55 0.03 6.22 -16.74
C LEU A 55 -1.05 5.75 -17.73
N LYS A 56 -2.05 5.01 -17.25
CA LYS A 56 -3.13 4.45 -18.07
C LYS A 56 -4.45 5.18 -17.83
N LEU A 57 -5.39 5.02 -18.75
CA LEU A 57 -6.63 5.83 -18.83
C LEU A 57 -7.53 5.69 -17.60
N LEU A 58 -7.70 4.47 -17.12
CA LEU A 58 -8.58 4.21 -15.98
C LEU A 58 -7.79 4.41 -14.68
N PRO A 59 -8.18 5.35 -13.81
CA PRO A 59 -7.39 5.75 -12.65
C PRO A 59 -7.56 4.77 -11.47
N PHE A 60 -7.67 3.49 -11.73
CA PHE A 60 -7.72 2.44 -10.72
C PHE A 60 -6.88 1.25 -11.15
N GLY A 61 -6.32 0.55 -10.15
CA GLY A 61 -5.39 -0.54 -10.40
C GLY A 61 -3.97 -0.07 -10.73
N GLY A 62 -3.15 -1.02 -11.12
CA GLY A 62 -1.76 -0.84 -11.52
C GLY A 62 -1.19 -2.16 -11.99
N SER A 63 0.06 -2.17 -12.41
CA SER A 63 0.77 -3.40 -12.71
C SER A 63 2.29 -3.22 -12.61
N CYS A 64 2.95 -4.28 -12.15
CA CYS A 64 4.40 -4.42 -12.16
C CYS A 64 4.73 -5.67 -13.01
N LEU A 65 5.07 -5.47 -14.29
CA LEU A 65 5.37 -6.58 -15.21
C LEU A 65 6.84 -6.95 -15.11
N MET A 66 7.11 -8.18 -14.74
CA MET A 66 8.46 -8.75 -14.64
C MET A 66 8.75 -9.69 -15.79
N VAL A 67 9.99 -9.76 -16.21
CA VAL A 67 10.41 -10.73 -17.24
C VAL A 67 10.26 -12.15 -16.68
N GLY A 68 9.61 -13.05 -17.43
CA GLY A 68 9.45 -14.46 -17.05
C GLY A 68 8.46 -14.71 -15.90
N GLU A 69 7.56 -13.79 -15.61
CA GLU A 69 6.54 -13.96 -14.58
C GLU A 69 5.49 -15.00 -14.97
N ASP A 70 5.08 -15.00 -16.25
CA ASP A 70 4.02 -15.87 -16.78
C ASP A 70 4.54 -17.22 -17.33
N GLY A 71 5.82 -17.52 -17.21
CA GLY A 71 6.39 -18.75 -17.77
C GLY A 71 7.79 -19.05 -17.25
N ASP A 72 8.23 -20.30 -17.54
CA ASP A 72 9.58 -20.75 -17.25
C ASP A 72 10.57 -20.12 -18.25
N SER A 73 11.04 -18.92 -17.94
CA SER A 73 12.15 -18.28 -18.63
C SER A 73 13.41 -18.43 -17.77
N ASP A 74 14.40 -19.13 -18.31
CA ASP A 74 15.72 -19.25 -17.69
C ASP A 74 16.66 -18.09 -18.07
N GLU A 75 16.14 -17.05 -18.75
CA GLU A 75 16.93 -15.89 -19.14
C GLU A 75 17.43 -15.16 -17.89
N GLU A 76 18.67 -14.70 -17.93
CA GLU A 76 19.26 -13.93 -16.85
C GLU A 76 18.44 -12.67 -16.56
N GLY A 77 18.08 -12.46 -15.28
CA GLY A 77 17.22 -11.37 -14.87
C GLY A 77 15.71 -11.67 -14.97
N SER A 78 15.31 -12.89 -15.35
CA SER A 78 13.90 -13.29 -15.29
C SER A 78 13.46 -13.65 -13.87
N PHE A 79 12.15 -13.62 -13.60
CA PHE A 79 11.58 -14.06 -12.33
C PHE A 79 11.88 -15.54 -12.08
N GLY A 80 11.81 -16.38 -13.15
CA GLY A 80 12.11 -17.82 -13.06
C GLY A 80 13.55 -18.13 -12.68
N SER A 81 14.52 -17.37 -13.20
CA SER A 81 15.96 -17.55 -12.92
C SER A 81 16.37 -17.06 -11.52
N ALA A 82 15.55 -16.25 -10.86
CA ALA A 82 15.84 -15.73 -9.53
C ALA A 82 15.78 -16.83 -8.46
N SER A 83 16.55 -16.64 -7.38
CA SER A 83 16.53 -17.58 -6.25
C SER A 83 15.13 -17.70 -5.64
N VAL A 84 14.82 -18.87 -5.06
CA VAL A 84 13.54 -19.13 -4.40
C VAL A 84 13.22 -18.05 -3.34
N TRP A 85 14.22 -17.64 -2.56
CA TRP A 85 14.04 -16.61 -1.53
C TRP A 85 13.75 -15.23 -2.13
N THR A 86 14.38 -14.89 -3.25
CA THR A 86 14.08 -13.67 -4.00
C THR A 86 12.64 -13.68 -4.49
N ARG A 87 12.20 -14.78 -5.11
CA ARG A 87 10.82 -14.92 -5.59
C ARG A 87 9.80 -14.80 -4.45
N ILE A 88 10.03 -15.50 -3.33
CA ILE A 88 9.16 -15.40 -2.14
C ILE A 88 9.12 -13.95 -1.64
N SER A 89 10.27 -13.27 -1.55
CA SER A 89 10.32 -11.89 -1.07
C SER A 89 9.55 -10.93 -1.99
N VAL A 90 9.65 -11.10 -3.29
CA VAL A 90 8.91 -10.31 -4.27
C VAL A 90 7.40 -10.53 -4.12
N VAL A 91 6.95 -11.79 -4.08
CA VAL A 91 5.52 -12.10 -3.92
C VAL A 91 4.96 -11.57 -2.58
N ALA A 92 5.70 -11.72 -1.50
CA ALA A 92 5.28 -11.26 -0.18
C ALA A 92 5.32 -9.73 -0.05
N ALA A 93 6.12 -9.03 -0.86
CA ALA A 93 6.30 -7.58 -0.76
C ALA A 93 5.01 -6.80 -0.99
N GLY A 94 4.16 -7.21 -1.94
CA GLY A 94 2.87 -6.56 -2.20
C GLY A 94 2.01 -6.44 -0.94
N PRO A 95 1.59 -7.56 -0.33
CA PRO A 95 0.85 -7.54 0.93
C PRO A 95 1.56 -6.80 2.07
N ILE A 96 2.88 -6.98 2.22
CA ILE A 96 3.66 -6.31 3.28
C ILE A 96 3.59 -4.78 3.12
N PHE A 97 3.71 -4.26 1.90
CA PHE A 97 3.59 -2.83 1.64
C PHE A 97 2.20 -2.29 1.95
N ASN A 98 1.14 -3.07 1.71
CA ASN A 98 -0.21 -2.70 2.12
C ASN A 98 -0.36 -2.64 3.65
N PHE A 99 0.26 -3.56 4.40
CA PHE A 99 0.28 -3.48 5.87
C PHE A 99 1.05 -2.25 6.36
N ILE A 100 2.18 -1.90 5.72
CA ILE A 100 2.93 -0.68 6.03
C ILE A 100 2.05 0.55 5.76
N LEU A 101 1.36 0.60 4.61
CA LEU A 101 0.45 1.70 4.28
C LEU A 101 -0.68 1.82 5.31
N ALA A 102 -1.32 0.70 5.67
CA ALA A 102 -2.39 0.68 6.67
C ALA A 102 -1.89 1.20 8.03
N TYR A 103 -0.70 0.75 8.46
CA TYR A 103 -0.08 1.22 9.70
C TYR A 103 0.18 2.74 9.68
N LEU A 104 0.77 3.25 8.59
CA LEU A 104 1.03 4.69 8.42
C LEU A 104 -0.27 5.50 8.42
N MET A 105 -1.32 5.01 7.75
CA MET A 105 -2.62 5.66 7.75
C MET A 105 -3.25 5.67 9.14
N ALA A 106 -3.19 4.56 9.87
CA ALA A 106 -3.67 4.48 11.26
C ALA A 106 -2.93 5.48 12.16
N MET A 107 -1.61 5.60 12.03
CA MET A 107 -0.82 6.59 12.78
C MET A 107 -1.25 8.02 12.46
N ILE A 108 -1.48 8.34 11.19
CA ILE A 108 -1.93 9.69 10.78
C ILE A 108 -3.32 9.98 11.34
N ILE A 109 -4.24 9.02 11.29
CA ILE A 109 -5.61 9.18 11.82
C ILE A 109 -5.56 9.39 13.33
N VAL A 110 -4.85 8.55 14.07
CA VAL A 110 -4.72 8.66 15.53
C VAL A 110 -4.06 9.98 15.92
N ALA A 111 -3.04 10.42 15.20
CA ALA A 111 -2.36 11.69 15.47
C ALA A 111 -3.22 12.92 15.14
N GLY A 112 -4.10 12.83 14.11
CA GLY A 112 -4.91 13.96 13.64
C GLY A 112 -6.30 14.06 14.26
N VAL A 113 -6.94 12.93 14.50
CA VAL A 113 -8.34 12.85 14.99
C VAL A 113 -8.40 12.41 16.45
N GLY A 114 -7.35 11.73 16.92
CA GLY A 114 -7.34 11.06 18.22
C GLY A 114 -7.98 9.67 18.13
N TYR A 115 -8.20 9.09 19.28
CA TYR A 115 -8.89 7.81 19.44
C TYR A 115 -9.87 7.90 20.61
N ASP A 116 -10.98 7.21 20.52
CA ASP A 116 -11.92 7.10 21.61
C ASP A 116 -11.27 6.29 22.74
N SER A 117 -11.30 6.84 23.93
CA SER A 117 -10.79 6.19 25.14
C SER A 117 -11.96 5.82 26.03
N THR A 118 -11.90 4.64 26.64
CA THR A 118 -12.84 4.23 27.70
C THR A 118 -12.57 4.97 29.02
N VAL A 119 -11.45 5.70 29.11
CA VAL A 119 -11.11 6.52 30.26
C VAL A 119 -11.88 7.83 30.19
N ILE A 120 -12.66 8.11 31.22
CA ILE A 120 -13.45 9.34 31.31
C ILE A 120 -12.65 10.45 31.98
N ASN A 121 -12.95 11.71 31.58
CA ASN A 121 -12.54 12.90 32.31
C ASN A 121 -13.82 13.55 32.85
N VAL A 122 -13.88 13.72 34.17
CA VAL A 122 -15.05 14.26 34.86
C VAL A 122 -15.00 15.79 34.84
N ILE A 123 -16.06 16.39 34.28
CA ILE A 123 -16.17 17.87 34.29
C ILE A 123 -16.64 18.32 35.70
N PRO A 124 -15.89 19.21 36.36
CA PRO A 124 -16.30 19.74 37.66
C PRO A 124 -17.71 20.33 37.66
N GLY A 125 -18.52 19.98 38.65
CA GLY A 125 -19.93 20.40 38.76
C GLY A 125 -20.90 19.58 37.90
N SER A 126 -20.44 18.51 37.21
CA SER A 126 -21.29 17.65 36.37
C SER A 126 -22.08 16.61 37.19
N ALA A 127 -23.09 16.02 36.55
CA ALA A 127 -23.82 14.88 37.12
C ALA A 127 -22.93 13.66 37.34
N ALA A 128 -21.86 13.50 36.53
CA ALA A 128 -20.88 12.43 36.67
C ALA A 128 -20.11 12.56 38.01
N GLU A 129 -19.64 13.77 38.35
CA GLU A 129 -18.97 14.04 39.65
C GLU A 129 -19.95 13.81 40.80
N ALA A 130 -21.20 14.27 40.67
CA ALA A 130 -22.23 14.05 41.67
C ALA A 130 -22.59 12.56 41.86
N ALA A 131 -22.36 11.74 40.85
CA ALA A 131 -22.53 10.28 40.89
C ALA A 131 -21.29 9.54 41.44
N GLY A 132 -20.22 10.27 41.79
CA GLY A 132 -19.00 9.72 42.37
C GLY A 132 -18.01 9.17 41.33
N MET A 133 -18.12 9.57 40.07
CA MET A 133 -17.11 9.24 39.06
C MET A 133 -15.88 10.14 39.22
N GLU A 134 -14.70 9.57 39.00
CA GLU A 134 -13.43 10.27 39.10
C GLU A 134 -12.68 10.26 37.74
N ASP A 135 -11.77 11.25 37.59
CA ASP A 135 -10.89 11.28 36.41
C ASP A 135 -10.05 10.01 36.36
N GLY A 136 -10.10 9.33 35.22
CA GLY A 136 -9.39 8.07 34.99
C GLY A 136 -10.24 6.81 35.15
N ASP A 137 -11.50 6.94 35.58
CA ASP A 137 -12.44 5.82 35.57
C ASP A 137 -12.64 5.26 34.16
N GLN A 138 -12.91 3.96 34.05
CA GLN A 138 -13.17 3.28 32.79
C GLN A 138 -14.64 2.85 32.70
N ILE A 139 -15.25 3.08 31.56
CA ILE A 139 -16.59 2.62 31.18
C ILE A 139 -16.56 1.70 29.97
#